data_39e83058f9b607a5f83ca5b803831cdc
#
_entry.id   39e83058f9b607a5f83ca5b803831cdc
#
_cell.length_a   1.000
_cell.length_b   1.000
_cell.length_c   1.000
_cell.angle_alpha   90.00
_cell.angle_beta   90.00
_cell.angle_gamma   90.00
#
_symmetry.space_group_name_H-M   'P 1'
#
loop_
_entity.id
_entity.type
_entity.pdbx_description
1 polymer ?
#
loop_
_entity_poly.entity_id
_entity_poly.type
_entity_poly.pdbx_seq_one_letter_code
_entity_poly.pdbx_strand_id
1 'polypeptide(L)'
;SFGTAVLNRFLKTDHFKEIRIFSRDEKKQDDMRNLYKNDKIKYYIGDVRDFTSVEPATRGVDYVFHAAALKQVPSCEFFPMQAVKTNVEGTQNVIRAAASNKVKKVICLSTDKAAYPINAMGISKAMMEKVAVAEARNLTETTVCLTRYGNVMASRGSVIPLFLNQIQKGEEITITDPNMSRFFMSLEDA
;
A
#
# COMPACT_ATOMS: atom_id res chain seq x y z
N SER A 1 10.00 -1.58 1.77
CA SER A 1 8.66 -1.25 1.23
C SER A 1 8.17 0.06 1.85
N PHE A 2 7.16 0.70 1.21
CA PHE A 2 6.56 1.93 1.75
C PHE A 2 6.13 1.77 3.22
N GLY A 3 5.36 0.73 3.55
CA GLY A 3 4.95 0.50 4.94
C GLY A 3 6.11 0.36 5.92
N THR A 4 7.22 -0.24 5.50
CA THR A 4 8.45 -0.33 6.32
C THR A 4 9.10 1.04 6.48
N ALA A 5 9.10 1.89 5.44
CA ALA A 5 9.64 3.25 5.53
C ALA A 5 8.81 4.12 6.50
N VAL A 6 7.49 4.06 6.39
CA VAL A 6 6.57 4.74 7.32
C VAL A 6 6.80 4.27 8.76
N LEU A 7 6.91 2.95 8.99
CA LEU A 7 7.21 2.39 10.31
C LEU A 7 8.53 2.95 10.85
N ASN A 8 9.62 2.88 10.07
CA ASN A 8 10.93 3.36 10.48
C ASN A 8 10.94 4.86 10.79
N ARG A 9 10.19 5.65 10.02
CA ARG A 9 10.06 7.09 10.26
C ARG A 9 9.39 7.36 11.60
N PHE A 10 8.25 6.71 11.86
CA PHE A 10 7.48 6.97 13.06
C PHE A 10 8.03 6.31 14.33
N LEU A 11 8.82 5.25 14.22
CA LEU A 11 9.56 4.70 15.37
C LEU A 11 10.64 5.66 15.90
N LYS A 12 11.15 6.56 15.05
CA LYS A 12 12.14 7.58 15.44
C LYS A 12 11.51 8.80 16.12
N THR A 13 10.19 8.84 16.23
CA THR A 13 9.45 9.95 16.83
C THR A 13 8.56 9.45 17.97
N ASP A 14 8.20 10.34 18.89
CA ASP A 14 7.26 10.03 19.97
C ASP A 14 5.81 10.43 19.63
N HIS A 15 5.48 10.59 18.35
CA HIS A 15 4.14 10.96 17.90
C HIS A 15 3.08 9.89 18.21
N PHE A 16 3.46 8.61 18.19
CA PHE A 16 2.54 7.51 18.40
C PHE A 16 2.94 6.66 19.59
N LYS A 17 1.95 6.28 20.40
CA LYS A 17 2.10 5.33 21.51
C LYS A 17 2.16 3.89 21.02
N GLU A 18 1.44 3.59 19.97
CA GLU A 18 1.31 2.26 19.37
C GLU A 18 1.27 2.35 17.83
N ILE A 19 1.92 1.42 17.16
CA ILE A 19 1.88 1.27 15.71
C ILE A 19 1.43 -0.16 15.40
N ARG A 20 0.31 -0.30 14.69
CA ARG A 20 -0.24 -1.60 14.29
C ARG A 20 0.18 -1.94 12.87
N ILE A 21 0.73 -3.14 12.71
CA ILE A 21 1.05 -3.72 11.40
C ILE A 21 -0.02 -4.74 11.07
N PHE A 22 -0.81 -4.46 10.04
CA PHE A 22 -1.85 -5.35 9.57
C PHE A 22 -1.49 -5.91 8.19
N SER A 23 -1.41 -7.22 8.06
CA SER A 23 -1.17 -7.88 6.77
C SER A 23 -1.52 -9.37 6.82
N ARG A 24 -1.61 -10.00 5.63
CA ARG A 24 -1.80 -11.45 5.50
C ARG A 24 -0.50 -12.25 5.66
N ASP A 25 0.63 -11.58 5.55
CA ASP A 25 1.95 -12.21 5.47
C ASP A 25 2.50 -12.43 6.88
N GLU A 26 2.19 -13.59 7.46
CA GLU A 26 2.63 -14.03 8.78
C GLU A 26 4.16 -14.08 8.86
N LYS A 27 4.82 -14.65 7.85
CA LYS A 27 6.29 -14.77 7.82
C LYS A 27 6.96 -13.41 7.90
N LYS A 28 6.47 -12.45 7.13
CA LYS A 28 6.99 -11.09 7.15
C LYS A 28 6.75 -10.39 8.48
N GLN A 29 5.61 -10.63 9.13
CA GLN A 29 5.34 -10.09 10.47
C GLN A 29 6.27 -10.70 11.52
N ASP A 30 6.55 -12.00 11.44
CA ASP A 30 7.50 -12.66 12.33
C ASP A 30 8.92 -12.13 12.12
N ASP A 31 9.39 -12.01 10.88
CA ASP A 31 10.68 -11.39 10.56
C ASP A 31 10.79 -9.97 11.12
N MET A 32 9.72 -9.18 10.99
CA MET A 32 9.67 -7.82 11.54
C MET A 32 9.70 -7.81 13.06
N ARG A 33 8.97 -8.72 13.72
CA ARG A 33 8.99 -8.86 15.19
C ARG A 33 10.39 -9.15 15.70
N ASN A 34 11.09 -10.07 15.04
CA ASN A 34 12.46 -10.46 15.41
C ASN A 34 13.48 -9.34 15.13
N LEU A 35 13.25 -8.54 14.07
CA LEU A 35 14.13 -7.43 13.69
C LEU A 35 13.96 -6.22 14.62
N TYR A 36 12.73 -5.79 14.86
CA TYR A 36 12.47 -4.52 15.58
C TYR A 36 12.51 -4.67 17.09
N LYS A 37 12.02 -5.78 17.64
CA LYS A 37 11.95 -6.04 19.09
C LYS A 37 11.47 -4.83 19.90
N ASN A 38 10.38 -4.20 19.45
CA ASN A 38 9.88 -2.94 19.99
C ASN A 38 8.41 -3.08 20.41
N ASP A 39 8.11 -2.82 21.68
CA ASP A 39 6.80 -2.99 22.28
C ASP A 39 5.72 -2.03 21.74
N LYS A 40 6.12 -0.91 21.13
CA LYS A 40 5.19 0.00 20.43
C LYS A 40 4.55 -0.67 19.20
N ILE A 41 5.15 -1.74 18.65
CA ILE A 41 4.65 -2.39 17.44
C ILE A 41 3.74 -3.56 17.83
N LYS A 42 2.51 -3.53 17.33
CA LYS A 42 1.54 -4.63 17.45
C LYS A 42 1.27 -5.24 16.07
N TYR A 43 1.21 -6.55 16.00
CA TYR A 43 1.08 -7.29 14.76
C TYR A 43 -0.30 -7.94 14.68
N TYR A 44 -1.03 -7.66 13.59
CA TYR A 44 -2.35 -8.18 13.31
C TYR A 44 -2.33 -8.94 11.99
N ILE A 45 -2.67 -10.22 12.02
CA ILE A 45 -2.83 -11.02 10.79
C ILE A 45 -4.27 -10.85 10.33
N GLY A 46 -4.45 -10.46 9.07
CA GLY A 46 -5.77 -10.29 8.48
C GLY A 46 -5.70 -9.85 7.01
N ASP A 47 -6.85 -9.90 6.37
CA ASP A 47 -7.02 -9.58 4.95
C ASP A 47 -7.92 -8.35 4.79
N VAL A 48 -7.49 -7.34 4.04
CA VAL A 48 -8.31 -6.14 3.76
C VAL A 48 -9.60 -6.47 3.00
N ARG A 49 -9.66 -7.61 2.31
CA ARG A 49 -10.86 -8.10 1.62
C ARG A 49 -11.95 -8.57 2.58
N ASP A 50 -11.60 -8.80 3.83
CA ASP A 50 -12.50 -9.20 4.89
C ASP A 50 -12.67 -8.08 5.92
N PHE A 51 -13.85 -7.46 5.90
CA PHE A 51 -14.21 -6.38 6.83
C PHE A 51 -14.10 -6.84 8.30
N THR A 52 -14.46 -8.09 8.59
CA THR A 52 -14.46 -8.61 9.96
C THR A 52 -13.07 -8.75 10.56
N SER A 53 -12.03 -8.86 9.72
CA SER A 53 -10.64 -8.85 10.16
C SER A 53 -10.06 -7.43 10.29
N VAL A 54 -10.54 -6.48 9.47
CA VAL A 54 -10.05 -5.08 9.47
C VAL A 54 -10.65 -4.30 10.63
N GLU A 55 -11.95 -4.46 10.90
CA GLU A 55 -12.66 -3.66 11.89
C GLU A 55 -12.03 -3.73 13.29
N PRO A 56 -11.72 -4.91 13.86
CA PRO A 56 -11.07 -4.98 15.17
C PRO A 56 -9.68 -4.35 15.20
N ALA A 57 -8.94 -4.42 14.08
CA ALA A 57 -7.60 -3.86 13.99
C ALA A 57 -7.58 -2.33 13.99
N THR A 58 -8.70 -1.69 13.66
CA THR A 58 -8.84 -0.22 13.64
C THR A 58 -9.43 0.38 14.92
N ARG A 59 -9.85 -0.43 15.90
CA ARG A 59 -10.40 0.05 17.16
C ARG A 59 -9.39 0.86 17.96
N GLY A 60 -9.74 2.11 18.30
CA GLY A 60 -8.87 3.01 19.06
C GLY A 60 -7.65 3.51 18.28
N VAL A 61 -7.66 3.39 16.95
CA VAL A 61 -6.62 3.90 16.05
C VAL A 61 -6.96 5.33 15.64
N ASP A 62 -5.98 6.23 15.65
CA ASP A 62 -6.15 7.61 15.21
C ASP A 62 -5.89 7.79 13.71
N TYR A 63 -4.93 7.05 13.14
CA TYR A 63 -4.45 7.22 11.75
C TYR A 63 -4.26 5.87 11.07
N VAL A 64 -4.71 5.75 9.83
CA VAL A 64 -4.51 4.56 9.00
C VAL A 64 -3.73 4.93 7.74
N PHE A 65 -2.64 4.20 7.47
CA PHE A 65 -1.91 4.22 6.20
C PHE A 65 -2.26 2.94 5.43
N HIS A 66 -3.17 3.07 4.47
CA HIS A 66 -3.62 1.94 3.67
C HIS A 66 -2.76 1.76 2.43
N ALA A 67 -1.80 0.80 2.52
CA ALA A 67 -0.86 0.46 1.46
C ALA A 67 -1.05 -0.95 0.88
N ALA A 68 -2.06 -1.70 1.35
CA ALA A 68 -2.34 -3.03 0.84
C ALA A 68 -2.89 -2.95 -0.60
N ALA A 69 -2.25 -3.62 -1.55
CA ALA A 69 -2.66 -3.61 -2.95
C ALA A 69 -2.04 -4.75 -3.74
N LEU A 70 -2.72 -5.17 -4.81
CA LEU A 70 -2.09 -5.83 -5.94
C LEU A 70 -1.57 -4.76 -6.90
N LYS A 71 -0.28 -4.78 -7.19
CA LYS A 71 0.40 -3.73 -7.97
C LYS A 71 1.16 -4.24 -9.20
N GLN A 72 1.33 -5.54 -9.35
CA GLN A 72 2.02 -6.13 -10.49
C GLN A 72 1.08 -6.17 -11.69
N VAL A 73 1.46 -5.47 -12.77
CA VAL A 73 0.61 -5.37 -13.97
C VAL A 73 0.26 -6.74 -14.53
N PRO A 74 1.23 -7.67 -14.78
CA PRO A 74 0.88 -9.00 -15.33
C PRO A 74 -0.09 -9.75 -14.44
N SER A 75 0.12 -9.74 -13.12
CA SER A 75 -0.77 -10.44 -12.17
C SER A 75 -2.18 -9.85 -12.16
N CYS A 76 -2.31 -8.53 -12.30
CA CYS A 76 -3.62 -7.88 -12.35
C CYS A 76 -4.34 -8.17 -13.69
N GLU A 77 -3.61 -8.27 -14.80
CA GLU A 77 -4.18 -8.65 -16.08
C GLU A 77 -4.70 -10.11 -16.06
N PHE A 78 -3.93 -11.03 -15.49
CA PHE A 78 -4.35 -12.43 -15.37
C PHE A 78 -5.49 -12.63 -14.36
N PHE A 79 -5.51 -11.84 -13.29
CA PHE A 79 -6.47 -11.99 -12.19
C PHE A 79 -7.17 -10.66 -11.85
N PRO A 80 -7.90 -10.04 -12.80
CA PRO A 80 -8.48 -8.71 -12.61
C PRO A 80 -9.45 -8.64 -11.43
N MET A 81 -10.21 -9.69 -11.18
CA MET A 81 -11.13 -9.74 -10.03
C MET A 81 -10.38 -9.79 -8.69
N GLN A 82 -9.17 -10.34 -8.62
CA GLN A 82 -8.36 -10.26 -7.41
C GLN A 82 -7.83 -8.84 -7.20
N ALA A 83 -7.53 -8.10 -8.27
CA ALA A 83 -7.19 -6.68 -8.20
C ALA A 83 -8.40 -5.86 -7.70
N VAL A 84 -9.60 -6.10 -8.22
CA VAL A 84 -10.84 -5.45 -7.73
C VAL A 84 -11.05 -5.73 -6.25
N LYS A 85 -11.06 -7.00 -5.83
CA LYS A 85 -11.27 -7.39 -4.43
C LYS A 85 -10.25 -6.76 -3.48
N THR A 86 -8.97 -6.68 -3.88
CA THR A 86 -7.93 -6.15 -3.01
C THR A 86 -7.87 -4.63 -3.06
N ASN A 87 -7.83 -4.04 -4.26
CA ASN A 87 -7.60 -2.61 -4.42
C ASN A 87 -8.88 -1.81 -4.20
N VAL A 88 -10.03 -2.29 -4.64
CA VAL A 88 -11.31 -1.57 -4.56
C VAL A 88 -12.07 -1.93 -3.29
N GLU A 89 -12.52 -3.17 -3.17
CA GLU A 89 -13.31 -3.64 -2.02
C GLU A 89 -12.47 -3.57 -0.71
N GLY A 90 -11.19 -3.96 -0.77
CA GLY A 90 -10.29 -3.86 0.37
C GLY A 90 -10.12 -2.43 0.87
N THR A 91 -10.01 -1.45 -0.03
CA THR A 91 -9.96 -0.03 0.36
C THR A 91 -11.29 0.42 0.95
N GLN A 92 -12.42 0.01 0.38
CA GLN A 92 -13.75 0.31 0.92
C GLN A 92 -13.89 -0.25 2.34
N ASN A 93 -13.50 -1.50 2.57
CA ASN A 93 -13.54 -2.11 3.89
C ASN A 93 -12.69 -1.35 4.92
N VAL A 94 -11.48 -0.93 4.53
CA VAL A 94 -10.60 -0.15 5.41
C VAL A 94 -11.23 1.19 5.77
N ILE A 95 -11.80 1.92 4.80
CA ILE A 95 -12.45 3.22 5.06
C ILE A 95 -13.67 3.04 5.96
N ARG A 96 -14.52 2.05 5.69
CA ARG A 96 -15.72 1.77 6.53
C ARG A 96 -15.35 1.34 7.94
N ALA A 97 -14.36 0.46 8.10
CA ALA A 97 -13.88 0.05 9.42
C ALA A 97 -13.28 1.24 10.19
N ALA A 98 -12.50 2.08 9.52
CA ALA A 98 -11.96 3.29 10.10
C ALA A 98 -13.07 4.27 10.54
N ALA A 99 -14.07 4.48 9.70
CA ALA A 99 -15.21 5.34 10.00
C ALA A 99 -16.04 4.80 11.18
N SER A 100 -16.33 3.49 11.22
CA SER A 100 -17.05 2.85 12.33
C SER A 100 -16.31 3.01 13.66
N ASN A 101 -14.98 3.06 13.63
CA ASN A 101 -14.12 3.22 14.81
C ASN A 101 -13.64 4.67 15.03
N LYS A 102 -14.21 5.66 14.32
CA LYS A 102 -13.89 7.10 14.46
C LYS A 102 -12.43 7.44 14.29
N VAL A 103 -11.74 6.73 13.38
CA VAL A 103 -10.38 7.03 12.98
C VAL A 103 -10.31 8.44 12.40
N LYS A 104 -9.40 9.26 12.86
CA LYS A 104 -9.29 10.67 12.45
C LYS A 104 -8.94 10.82 10.97
N LYS A 105 -7.97 10.04 10.47
CA LYS A 105 -7.53 10.12 9.06
C LYS A 105 -7.16 8.75 8.50
N VAL A 106 -7.57 8.53 7.26
CA VAL A 106 -7.18 7.38 6.44
C VAL A 106 -6.43 7.89 5.21
N ILE A 107 -5.19 7.49 5.05
CA ILE A 107 -4.36 7.81 3.90
C ILE A 107 -4.30 6.58 3.00
N CYS A 108 -4.94 6.65 1.81
CA CYS A 108 -4.95 5.58 0.84
C CYS A 108 -3.89 5.82 -0.24
N LEU A 109 -2.99 4.86 -0.41
CA LEU A 109 -1.94 4.96 -1.42
C LEU A 109 -2.49 4.61 -2.80
N SER A 110 -2.38 5.56 -3.73
CA SER A 110 -2.67 5.37 -5.15
C SER A 110 -1.39 5.46 -5.99
N THR A 111 -1.51 5.77 -7.25
CA THR A 111 -0.40 5.76 -8.23
C THR A 111 -0.68 6.77 -9.35
N ASP A 112 0.36 7.28 -9.98
CA ASP A 112 0.30 8.03 -11.24
C ASP A 112 -0.49 7.30 -12.34
N LYS A 113 -0.42 5.95 -12.34
CA LYS A 113 -1.12 5.09 -13.32
C LYS A 113 -2.64 5.06 -13.15
N ALA A 114 -3.17 5.59 -12.06
CA ALA A 114 -4.61 5.80 -11.87
C ALA A 114 -5.14 7.06 -12.59
N ALA A 115 -4.25 8.01 -12.95
CA ALA A 115 -4.63 9.24 -13.65
C ALA A 115 -5.04 8.96 -15.11
N TYR A 116 -4.32 8.06 -15.77
CA TYR A 116 -4.60 7.63 -17.14
C TYR A 116 -4.48 6.11 -17.25
N PRO A 117 -5.50 5.36 -16.78
CA PRO A 117 -5.40 3.92 -16.59
C PRO A 117 -5.51 3.17 -17.93
N ILE A 118 -4.45 2.45 -18.29
CA ILE A 118 -4.37 1.64 -19.54
C ILE A 118 -4.32 0.14 -19.29
N ASN A 119 -4.29 -0.30 -18.03
CA ASN A 119 -4.20 -1.70 -17.64
C ASN A 119 -5.04 -1.98 -16.39
N ALA A 120 -5.32 -3.27 -16.11
CA ALA A 120 -6.17 -3.69 -14.99
C ALA A 120 -5.70 -3.15 -13.63
N MET A 121 -4.38 -3.06 -13.41
CA MET A 121 -3.85 -2.48 -12.17
C MET A 121 -4.22 -0.98 -12.07
N GLY A 122 -3.94 -0.19 -13.10
CA GLY A 122 -4.29 1.23 -13.15
C GLY A 122 -5.79 1.46 -13.05
N ILE A 123 -6.60 0.68 -13.78
CA ILE A 123 -8.07 0.75 -13.75
C ILE A 123 -8.60 0.45 -12.34
N SER A 124 -8.11 -0.61 -11.68
CA SER A 124 -8.52 -0.93 -10.30
C SER A 124 -8.14 0.17 -9.31
N LYS A 125 -7.00 0.82 -9.49
CA LYS A 125 -6.57 1.95 -8.66
C LYS A 125 -7.40 3.22 -8.92
N ALA A 126 -7.73 3.51 -10.17
CA ALA A 126 -8.63 4.60 -10.52
C ALA A 126 -10.03 4.40 -9.91
N MET A 127 -10.56 3.17 -9.97
CA MET A 127 -11.83 2.83 -9.35
C MET A 127 -11.75 2.92 -7.82
N MET A 128 -10.66 2.46 -7.21
CA MET A 128 -10.38 2.63 -5.79
C MET A 128 -10.49 4.10 -5.37
N GLU A 129 -9.89 5.03 -6.13
CA GLU A 129 -9.98 6.46 -5.84
C GLU A 129 -11.41 6.97 -5.88
N LYS A 130 -12.20 6.54 -6.88
CA LYS A 130 -13.62 6.91 -6.98
C LYS A 130 -14.43 6.41 -5.79
N VAL A 131 -14.20 5.15 -5.37
CA VAL A 131 -14.85 4.57 -4.19
C VAL A 131 -14.45 5.31 -2.91
N ALA A 132 -13.16 5.59 -2.73
CA ALA A 132 -12.68 6.32 -1.57
C ALA A 132 -13.30 7.73 -1.47
N VAL A 133 -13.40 8.45 -2.60
CA VAL A 133 -14.07 9.76 -2.65
C VAL A 133 -15.57 9.63 -2.37
N ALA A 134 -16.23 8.60 -2.88
CA ALA A 134 -17.66 8.37 -2.64
C ALA A 134 -17.93 8.07 -1.16
N GLU A 135 -17.16 7.17 -0.53
CA GLU A 135 -17.28 6.89 0.90
C GLU A 135 -17.02 8.15 1.75
N ALA A 136 -15.99 8.93 1.40
CA ALA A 136 -15.61 10.14 2.14
C ALA A 136 -16.70 11.21 2.21
N ARG A 137 -17.61 11.28 1.22
CA ARG A 137 -18.69 12.30 1.16
C ARG A 137 -19.62 12.27 2.36
N ASN A 138 -19.82 11.09 2.94
CA ASN A 138 -20.77 10.88 4.04
C ASN A 138 -20.09 10.80 5.41
N LEU A 139 -18.76 11.03 5.48
CA LEU A 139 -18.01 10.93 6.72
C LEU A 139 -17.80 12.32 7.34
N THR A 140 -18.16 12.45 8.61
CA THR A 140 -18.01 13.70 9.36
C THR A 140 -16.83 13.70 10.33
N GLU A 141 -16.47 12.53 10.85
CA GLU A 141 -15.41 12.37 11.87
C GLU A 141 -14.09 11.84 11.27
N THR A 142 -14.13 11.21 10.09
CA THR A 142 -12.97 10.59 9.44
C THR A 142 -12.63 11.32 8.14
N THR A 143 -11.43 11.84 8.04
CA THR A 143 -10.91 12.42 6.79
C THR A 143 -10.23 11.33 5.96
N VAL A 144 -10.61 11.19 4.69
CA VAL A 144 -9.96 10.27 3.75
C VAL A 144 -9.08 11.07 2.79
N CYS A 145 -7.80 10.71 2.72
CA CYS A 145 -6.81 11.30 1.82
C CYS A 145 -6.33 10.25 0.81
N LEU A 146 -6.08 10.68 -0.41
CA LEU A 146 -5.49 9.85 -1.47
C LEU A 146 -4.16 10.45 -1.89
N THR A 147 -3.13 9.62 -2.03
CA THR A 147 -1.83 10.04 -2.54
C THR A 147 -1.52 9.32 -3.84
N ARG A 148 -1.13 10.06 -4.87
CA ARG A 148 -0.57 9.51 -6.11
C ARG A 148 0.93 9.74 -6.09
N TYR A 149 1.70 8.70 -6.38
CA TYR A 149 3.14 8.80 -6.53
C TYR A 149 3.61 8.01 -7.76
N GLY A 150 4.77 8.39 -8.26
CA GLY A 150 5.37 7.80 -9.45
C GLY A 150 6.09 6.48 -9.16
N ASN A 151 7.08 6.15 -9.98
CA ASN A 151 7.88 4.96 -9.78
C ASN A 151 8.91 5.19 -8.66
N VAL A 152 8.74 4.51 -7.55
CA VAL A 152 9.73 4.54 -6.46
C VAL A 152 10.95 3.72 -6.86
N MET A 153 12.14 4.34 -6.86
CA MET A 153 13.41 3.72 -7.20
C MET A 153 13.67 2.48 -6.34
N ALA A 154 14.27 1.45 -6.95
CA ALA A 154 14.65 0.20 -6.30
C ALA A 154 13.51 -0.51 -5.53
N SER A 155 12.25 -0.21 -5.84
CA SER A 155 11.12 -0.92 -5.25
C SER A 155 11.08 -2.38 -5.71
N ARG A 156 10.57 -3.28 -4.86
CA ARG A 156 10.49 -4.72 -5.15
C ARG A 156 9.75 -4.97 -6.47
N GLY A 157 10.37 -5.73 -7.38
CA GLY A 157 9.85 -6.06 -8.70
C GLY A 157 9.93 -4.90 -9.70
N SER A 158 10.78 -3.89 -9.46
CA SER A 158 11.07 -2.81 -10.40
C SER A 158 12.32 -3.09 -11.24
N VAL A 159 12.51 -2.29 -12.28
CA VAL A 159 13.57 -2.47 -13.29
C VAL A 159 14.97 -2.38 -12.70
N ILE A 160 15.23 -1.51 -11.72
CA ILE A 160 16.57 -1.34 -11.14
C ILE A 160 17.05 -2.62 -10.44
N PRO A 161 16.31 -3.26 -9.52
CA PRO A 161 16.69 -4.57 -8.98
C PRO A 161 16.84 -5.67 -10.04
N LEU A 162 16.04 -5.64 -11.11
CA LEU A 162 16.18 -6.58 -12.22
C LEU A 162 17.53 -6.41 -12.90
N PHE A 163 17.89 -5.20 -13.29
CA PHE A 163 19.18 -4.91 -13.94
C PHE A 163 20.37 -5.26 -13.05
N LEU A 164 20.31 -4.91 -11.77
CA LEU A 164 21.37 -5.27 -10.82
C LEU A 164 21.55 -6.79 -10.71
N ASN A 165 20.46 -7.55 -10.69
CA ASN A 165 20.53 -9.01 -10.67
C ASN A 165 21.11 -9.58 -11.97
N GLN A 166 20.75 -9.04 -13.14
CA GLN A 166 21.31 -9.44 -14.44
C GLN A 166 22.81 -9.15 -14.49
N ILE A 167 23.25 -7.96 -14.08
CA ILE A 167 24.67 -7.59 -14.01
C ILE A 167 25.43 -8.55 -13.08
N GLN A 168 24.93 -8.82 -11.90
CA GLN A 168 25.57 -9.74 -10.93
C GLN A 168 25.73 -11.17 -11.47
N LYS A 169 24.82 -11.61 -12.34
CA LYS A 169 24.87 -12.93 -12.97
C LYS A 169 25.66 -12.96 -14.27
N GLY A 170 26.14 -11.82 -14.77
CA GLY A 170 26.77 -11.72 -16.08
C GLY A 170 25.77 -11.91 -17.24
N GLU A 171 24.48 -11.72 -17.00
CA GLU A 171 23.42 -11.80 -18.01
C GLU A 171 23.30 -10.45 -18.77
N GLU A 172 22.81 -10.51 -20.00
CA GLU A 172 22.51 -9.29 -20.77
C GLU A 172 21.36 -8.49 -20.13
N ILE A 173 21.49 -7.16 -20.11
CA ILE A 173 20.43 -6.27 -19.63
C ILE A 173 19.28 -6.24 -20.64
N THR A 174 18.09 -6.60 -20.20
CA THR A 174 16.89 -6.63 -21.04
C THR A 174 16.23 -5.27 -21.10
N ILE A 175 16.32 -4.57 -22.21
CA ILE A 175 15.67 -3.27 -22.44
C ILE A 175 14.45 -3.47 -23.36
N THR A 176 13.25 -3.16 -22.86
CA THR A 176 12.00 -3.30 -23.62
C THR A 176 11.91 -2.25 -24.73
N ASP A 177 12.20 -1.00 -24.41
CA ASP A 177 12.22 0.13 -25.34
C ASP A 177 13.27 1.15 -24.85
N PRO A 178 14.33 1.42 -25.66
CA PRO A 178 15.40 2.34 -25.26
C PRO A 178 14.94 3.81 -25.14
N ASN A 179 13.81 4.18 -25.75
CA ASN A 179 13.27 5.53 -25.69
C ASN A 179 12.25 5.72 -24.54
N MET A 180 11.99 4.68 -23.76
CA MET A 180 11.01 4.74 -22.67
C MET A 180 11.52 5.58 -21.52
N SER A 181 10.78 6.65 -21.19
CA SER A 181 11.02 7.49 -20.01
C SER A 181 10.11 7.11 -18.86
N ARG A 182 10.57 7.36 -17.62
CA ARG A 182 9.79 7.15 -16.40
C ARG A 182 10.06 8.27 -15.41
N PHE A 183 9.02 8.66 -14.71
CA PHE A 183 9.14 9.56 -13.58
C PHE A 183 9.58 8.77 -12.35
N PHE A 184 10.78 9.04 -11.86
CA PHE A 184 11.33 8.40 -10.67
C PHE A 184 11.30 9.32 -9.47
N MET A 185 11.10 8.72 -8.29
CA MET A 185 11.24 9.39 -7.00
C MET A 185 11.93 8.47 -5.99
N SER A 186 12.55 9.04 -4.98
CA SER A 186 13.08 8.25 -3.87
C SER A 186 11.97 7.73 -2.96
N LEU A 187 12.30 6.81 -2.06
CA LEU A 187 11.33 6.34 -1.06
C LEU A 187 11.09 7.42 0.03
N GLU A 188 12.05 8.32 0.21
CA GLU A 188 11.92 9.47 1.11
C GLU A 188 10.97 10.54 0.57
N ASP A 189 10.90 10.70 -0.75
CA ASP A 189 10.01 11.65 -1.42
C ASP A 189 8.57 11.15 -1.50
N ALA A 190 8.36 9.83 -1.37
CA ALA A 190 7.06 9.20 -1.46
C ALA A 190 6.30 9.22 -0.13
#